data_d17f27ef9027acbd5dbc45ac2dfde826
#
_entry.id   d17f27ef9027acbd5dbc45ac2dfde826
#
_cell.length_a   1.000
_cell.length_b   1.000
_cell.length_c   1.000
_cell.angle_alpha   90.00
_cell.angle_beta   90.00
_cell.angle_gamma   90.00
#
_symmetry.space_group_name_H-M   'P 1'
#
loop_
_entity.id
_entity.type
_entity.pdbx_description
1 polymer ?
#
loop_
_entity_poly.entity_id
_entity_poly.type
_entity_poly.pdbx_seq_one_letter_code
_entity_poly.pdbx_strand_id
1 'polypeptide(L)'
;RTKQVDARVILATHENLEELVRCGKFREDLFWRINVIKIELPPLRERREDIQPLAEQFLRSVLVQTGREIEGFTKAAIECLEAYYWPGNVRELIHAVERAAYLGSGKQLDVTDLPLRVIEGAGSRRTTDSETMPKQAIDDSLKAQMAAPERRLILDALRQHNWRRDAAAKSLG
;
A
#
# COMPACT_ATOMS: atom_id res chain seq x y z
N ARG A 1 -44.83 -6.02 -0.48
CA ARG A 1 -45.15 -4.79 -1.22
C ARG A 1 -43.86 -4.25 -1.83
N THR A 2 -43.80 -4.22 -3.15
CA THR A 2 -42.67 -3.61 -3.90
C THR A 2 -42.84 -2.10 -3.81
N LYS A 3 -41.78 -1.41 -3.36
CA LYS A 3 -41.73 0.04 -3.30
C LYS A 3 -40.91 0.54 -4.49
N GLN A 4 -41.47 1.42 -5.28
CA GLN A 4 -40.76 2.05 -6.38
C GLN A 4 -39.85 3.15 -5.80
N VAL A 5 -38.56 3.10 -6.08
CA VAL A 5 -37.57 4.06 -5.60
C VAL A 5 -36.84 4.59 -6.82
N ASP A 6 -36.75 5.90 -6.96
CA ASP A 6 -35.89 6.57 -7.94
C ASP A 6 -34.51 6.79 -7.30
N ALA A 7 -33.55 5.93 -7.67
CA ALA A 7 -32.22 5.97 -7.11
C ALA A 7 -31.16 5.61 -8.17
N ARG A 8 -30.08 6.38 -8.22
CA ARG A 8 -28.89 6.05 -9.00
C ARG A 8 -28.03 5.08 -8.21
N VAL A 9 -27.74 3.91 -8.78
CA VAL A 9 -26.90 2.89 -8.16
C VAL A 9 -25.49 2.94 -8.76
N ILE A 10 -24.48 3.09 -7.93
CA ILE A 10 -23.06 3.03 -8.31
C ILE A 10 -22.44 1.88 -7.54
N LEU A 11 -21.83 0.95 -8.27
CA LEU A 11 -21.17 -0.23 -7.71
C LEU A 11 -19.68 -0.14 -7.98
N ALA A 12 -18.88 -0.64 -7.05
CA ALA A 12 -17.43 -0.72 -7.19
C ALA A 12 -16.92 -2.08 -6.70
N THR A 13 -15.98 -2.65 -7.44
CA THR A 13 -15.28 -3.89 -7.06
C THR A 13 -13.86 -3.86 -7.64
N HIS A 14 -12.96 -4.58 -7.02
CA HIS A 14 -11.63 -4.86 -7.57
C HIS A 14 -11.56 -6.23 -8.26
N GLU A 15 -12.64 -7.00 -8.20
CA GLU A 15 -12.73 -8.33 -8.77
C GLU A 15 -13.11 -8.27 -10.27
N ASN A 16 -12.55 -9.20 -11.05
CA ASN A 16 -12.98 -9.39 -12.43
C ASN A 16 -14.30 -10.18 -12.45
N LEU A 17 -15.42 -9.45 -12.55
CA LEU A 17 -16.75 -10.05 -12.53
C LEU A 17 -17.00 -11.02 -13.68
N GLU A 18 -16.43 -10.78 -14.88
CA GLU A 18 -16.55 -11.66 -16.03
C GLU A 18 -15.91 -13.03 -15.74
N GLU A 19 -14.76 -13.02 -15.07
CA GLU A 19 -14.09 -14.24 -14.67
C GLU A 19 -14.84 -14.97 -13.56
N LEU A 20 -15.40 -14.24 -12.60
CA LEU A 20 -16.23 -14.81 -11.54
C LEU A 20 -17.51 -15.45 -12.10
N VAL A 21 -18.13 -14.89 -13.12
CA VAL A 21 -19.27 -15.51 -13.84
C VAL A 21 -18.81 -16.78 -14.52
N ARG A 22 -17.69 -16.77 -15.24
CA ARG A 22 -17.14 -17.95 -15.92
C ARG A 22 -16.81 -19.09 -14.96
N CYS A 23 -16.34 -18.76 -13.77
CA CYS A 23 -16.07 -19.74 -12.69
C CYS A 23 -17.30 -20.12 -11.86
N GLY A 24 -18.49 -19.64 -12.18
CA GLY A 24 -19.72 -19.90 -11.43
C GLY A 24 -19.78 -19.27 -10.03
N LYS A 25 -18.85 -18.36 -9.71
CA LYS A 25 -18.79 -17.65 -8.41
C LYS A 25 -19.63 -16.38 -8.36
N PHE A 26 -20.11 -15.92 -9.52
CA PHE A 26 -21.01 -14.77 -9.63
C PHE A 26 -22.13 -15.10 -10.59
N ARG A 27 -23.34 -14.66 -10.26
CA ARG A 27 -24.54 -14.93 -11.08
C ARG A 27 -24.51 -14.14 -12.38
N GLU A 28 -24.72 -14.81 -13.49
CA GLU A 28 -24.71 -14.19 -14.82
C GLU A 28 -25.86 -13.21 -15.00
N ASP A 29 -27.08 -13.52 -14.50
CA ASP A 29 -28.24 -12.63 -14.60
C ASP A 29 -28.01 -11.30 -13.84
N LEU A 30 -27.32 -11.36 -12.70
CA LEU A 30 -26.97 -10.18 -11.94
C LEU A 30 -25.88 -9.37 -12.65
N PHE A 31 -24.87 -10.05 -13.21
CA PHE A 31 -23.81 -9.39 -13.97
C PHE A 31 -24.36 -8.50 -15.08
N TRP A 32 -25.25 -9.03 -15.91
CA TRP A 32 -25.86 -8.28 -17.00
C TRP A 32 -26.75 -7.10 -16.55
N ARG A 33 -27.30 -7.17 -15.34
CA ARG A 33 -28.08 -6.05 -14.77
C ARG A 33 -27.24 -4.91 -14.25
N ILE A 34 -26.04 -5.18 -13.76
CA ILE A 34 -25.15 -4.17 -13.16
C ILE A 34 -24.11 -3.64 -14.13
N ASN A 35 -23.70 -4.44 -15.12
CA ASN A 35 -22.63 -4.10 -16.06
C ASN A 35 -23.18 -3.30 -17.27
N VAL A 36 -23.93 -2.24 -17.02
CA VAL A 36 -24.49 -1.36 -18.08
C VAL A 36 -23.45 -0.33 -18.52
N ILE A 37 -22.75 0.28 -17.57
CA ILE A 37 -21.67 1.23 -17.83
C ILE A 37 -20.49 0.82 -16.96
N LYS A 38 -19.41 0.37 -17.60
CA LYS A 38 -18.16 -0.02 -16.95
C LYS A 38 -17.18 1.14 -17.00
N ILE A 39 -16.69 1.55 -15.83
CA ILE A 39 -15.62 2.54 -15.71
C ILE A 39 -14.42 1.83 -15.08
N GLU A 40 -13.36 1.67 -15.84
CA GLU A 40 -12.10 1.12 -15.35
C GLU A 40 -11.20 2.25 -14.87
N LEU A 41 -10.76 2.16 -13.63
CA LEU A 41 -9.80 3.09 -13.05
C LEU A 41 -8.39 2.53 -13.21
N PRO A 42 -7.52 3.15 -14.03
CA PRO A 42 -6.16 2.70 -14.17
C PRO A 42 -5.40 2.85 -12.84
N PRO A 43 -4.46 1.93 -12.54
CA PRO A 43 -3.63 2.04 -11.36
C PRO A 43 -2.72 3.27 -11.44
N LEU A 44 -2.26 3.76 -10.29
CA LEU A 44 -1.48 5.00 -10.19
C LEU A 44 -0.18 4.98 -11.01
N ARG A 45 0.44 3.80 -11.17
CA ARG A 45 1.62 3.60 -12.01
C ARG A 45 1.41 3.90 -13.51
N GLU A 46 0.16 3.85 -13.98
CA GLU A 46 -0.23 4.14 -15.37
C GLU A 46 -0.62 5.61 -15.58
N ARG A 47 -0.78 6.37 -14.49
CA ARG A 47 -1.10 7.80 -14.49
C ARG A 47 -0.13 8.58 -13.60
N ARG A 48 1.16 8.50 -13.92
CA ARG A 48 2.23 9.09 -13.09
C ARG A 48 2.14 10.60 -12.97
N GLU A 49 1.62 11.26 -13.99
CA GLU A 49 1.35 12.71 -14.02
C GLU A 49 0.40 13.17 -12.90
N ASP A 50 -0.45 12.26 -12.39
CA ASP A 50 -1.34 12.55 -11.28
C ASP A 50 -0.64 12.46 -9.90
N ILE A 51 0.55 11.86 -9.82
CA ILE A 51 1.22 11.60 -8.52
C ILE A 51 1.57 12.90 -7.82
N GLN A 52 2.24 13.83 -8.51
CA GLN A 52 2.61 15.12 -7.94
C GLN A 52 1.39 15.91 -7.45
N PRO A 53 0.37 16.21 -8.29
CA PRO A 53 -0.79 16.98 -7.83
C PRO A 53 -1.57 16.30 -6.70
N LEU A 54 -1.66 14.96 -6.69
CA LEU A 54 -2.26 14.21 -5.59
C LEU A 54 -1.44 14.34 -4.31
N ALA A 55 -0.12 14.17 -4.37
CA ALA A 55 0.76 14.31 -3.22
C ALA A 55 0.68 15.71 -2.59
N GLU A 56 0.66 16.75 -3.42
CA GLU A 56 0.50 18.13 -2.95
C GLU A 56 -0.88 18.39 -2.32
N GLN A 57 -1.93 17.82 -2.88
CA GLN A 57 -3.28 17.91 -2.32
C GLN A 57 -3.38 17.23 -0.97
N PHE A 58 -2.81 16.02 -0.83
CA PHE A 58 -2.79 15.28 0.43
C PHE A 58 -1.95 16.00 1.47
N LEU A 59 -0.78 16.53 1.09
CA LEU A 59 0.04 17.32 1.98
C LEU A 59 -0.77 18.51 2.52
N ARG A 60 -1.42 19.29 1.67
CA ARG A 60 -2.28 20.42 2.10
C ARG A 60 -3.34 19.99 3.09
N SER A 61 -3.98 18.84 2.87
CA SER A 61 -5.00 18.31 3.79
C SER A 61 -4.41 18.01 5.19
N VAL A 62 -3.22 17.43 5.24
CA VAL A 62 -2.52 17.13 6.49
C VAL A 62 -2.08 18.41 7.19
N LEU A 63 -1.57 19.41 6.45
CA LEU A 63 -1.13 20.69 7.04
C LEU A 63 -2.29 21.45 7.69
N VAL A 64 -3.48 21.44 7.08
CA VAL A 64 -4.69 22.03 7.68
C VAL A 64 -5.03 21.38 9.01
N GLN A 65 -4.85 20.05 9.13
CA GLN A 65 -5.18 19.31 10.35
C GLN A 65 -4.12 19.46 11.45
N THR A 66 -2.84 19.57 11.06
CA THR A 66 -1.70 19.55 12.00
C THR A 66 -1.19 20.94 12.37
N GLY A 67 -1.55 21.97 11.61
CA GLY A 67 -1.04 23.33 11.79
C GLY A 67 0.46 23.49 11.46
N ARG A 68 1.06 22.52 10.75
CA ARG A 68 2.48 22.57 10.38
C ARG A 68 2.72 23.49 9.18
N GLU A 69 3.84 24.18 9.18
CA GLU A 69 4.28 25.06 8.12
C GLU A 69 5.28 24.37 7.18
N ILE A 70 4.78 23.51 6.29
CA ILE A 70 5.56 22.84 5.25
C ILE A 70 5.13 23.43 3.90
N GLU A 71 6.09 23.93 3.12
CA GLU A 71 5.82 24.61 1.84
C GLU A 71 5.54 23.65 0.68
N GLY A 72 6.01 22.38 0.77
CA GLY A 72 5.84 21.37 -0.27
C GLY A 72 6.92 20.31 -0.25
N PHE A 73 7.15 19.70 -1.41
CA PHE A 73 8.19 18.69 -1.62
C PHE A 73 9.38 19.27 -2.35
N THR A 74 10.58 18.75 -2.10
CA THR A 74 11.74 19.01 -2.96
C THR A 74 11.55 18.32 -4.32
N LYS A 75 12.25 18.81 -5.35
CA LYS A 75 12.22 18.18 -6.67
C LYS A 75 12.66 16.71 -6.62
N ALA A 76 13.68 16.40 -5.84
CA ALA A 76 14.17 15.04 -5.64
C ALA A 76 13.11 14.12 -4.99
N ALA A 77 12.32 14.63 -4.04
CA ALA A 77 11.23 13.90 -3.42
C ALA A 77 10.11 13.60 -4.43
N ILE A 78 9.73 14.57 -5.28
CA ILE A 78 8.75 14.34 -6.34
C ILE A 78 9.23 13.29 -7.33
N GLU A 79 10.46 13.38 -7.83
CA GLU A 79 11.05 12.40 -8.74
C GLU A 79 11.04 10.98 -8.12
N CYS A 80 11.30 10.88 -6.81
CA CYS A 80 11.22 9.63 -6.08
C CYS A 80 9.79 9.07 -6.00
N LEU A 81 8.80 9.93 -5.72
CA LEU A 81 7.39 9.55 -5.70
C LEU A 81 6.89 9.07 -7.07
N GLU A 82 7.27 9.75 -8.16
CA GLU A 82 6.90 9.38 -9.53
C GLU A 82 7.56 8.08 -10.00
N ALA A 83 8.77 7.81 -9.52
CA ALA A 83 9.51 6.60 -9.87
C ALA A 83 8.97 5.34 -9.19
N TYR A 84 8.30 5.46 -8.04
CA TYR A 84 7.82 4.31 -7.29
C TYR A 84 6.59 3.65 -7.96
N TYR A 85 6.43 2.34 -7.78
CA TYR A 85 5.42 1.53 -8.49
C TYR A 85 4.00 1.64 -7.91
N TRP A 86 3.86 2.05 -6.66
CA TRP A 86 2.59 2.24 -5.94
C TRP A 86 1.66 1.01 -5.96
N PRO A 87 2.04 -0.14 -5.39
CA PRO A 87 1.18 -1.32 -5.36
C PRO A 87 -0.13 -1.08 -4.61
N GLY A 88 -0.13 -0.23 -3.57
CA GLY A 88 -1.31 0.21 -2.83
C GLY A 88 -2.00 1.43 -3.44
N ASN A 89 -1.60 1.85 -4.67
CA ASN A 89 -2.18 2.97 -5.40
C ASN A 89 -2.29 4.26 -4.55
N VAL A 90 -3.40 4.97 -4.68
CA VAL A 90 -3.64 6.25 -4.00
C VAL A 90 -3.64 6.11 -2.48
N ARG A 91 -4.13 4.99 -1.91
CA ARG A 91 -4.11 4.78 -0.45
C ARG A 91 -2.68 4.73 0.11
N GLU A 92 -1.79 4.09 -0.60
CA GLU A 92 -0.38 4.02 -0.21
C GLU A 92 0.29 5.38 -0.34
N LEU A 93 -0.01 6.15 -1.40
CA LEU A 93 0.48 7.51 -1.57
C LEU A 93 0.03 8.41 -0.42
N ILE A 94 -1.26 8.37 -0.04
CA ILE A 94 -1.78 9.13 1.11
C ILE A 94 -0.96 8.83 2.37
N HIS A 95 -0.81 7.57 2.74
CA HIS A 95 -0.06 7.19 3.96
C HIS A 95 1.42 7.58 3.89
N ALA A 96 2.03 7.53 2.69
CA ALA A 96 3.41 7.95 2.52
C ALA A 96 3.57 9.46 2.73
N VAL A 97 2.66 10.28 2.19
CA VAL A 97 2.64 11.72 2.37
C VAL A 97 2.33 12.11 3.81
N GLU A 98 1.32 11.48 4.43
CA GLU A 98 0.99 11.71 5.84
C GLU A 98 2.20 11.45 6.73
N ARG A 99 2.84 10.28 6.57
CA ARG A 99 4.03 9.94 7.34
C ARG A 99 5.16 10.96 7.13
N ALA A 100 5.45 11.34 5.90
CA ALA A 100 6.45 12.36 5.61
C ALA A 100 6.11 13.70 6.27
N ALA A 101 4.85 14.11 6.20
CA ALA A 101 4.38 15.34 6.83
C ALA A 101 4.48 15.31 8.36
N TYR A 102 4.24 14.15 9.01
CA TYR A 102 4.36 14.02 10.47
C TYR A 102 5.82 13.97 10.95
N LEU A 103 6.71 13.32 10.22
CA LEU A 103 8.09 13.07 10.63
C LEU A 103 9.08 14.10 10.09
N GLY A 104 8.80 14.70 8.94
CA GLY A 104 9.66 15.72 8.34
C GLY A 104 9.81 16.94 9.24
N SER A 105 11.01 17.51 9.33
CA SER A 105 11.34 18.65 10.19
C SER A 105 11.67 19.92 9.43
N GLY A 106 11.78 19.84 8.09
CA GLY A 106 12.14 20.96 7.23
C GLY A 106 10.94 21.78 6.75
N LYS A 107 11.21 22.90 6.08
CA LYS A 107 10.21 23.67 5.35
C LYS A 107 9.72 22.95 4.09
N GLN A 108 10.51 22.05 3.54
CA GLN A 108 10.14 21.20 2.43
C GLN A 108 10.44 19.74 2.79
N LEU A 109 9.57 18.85 2.33
CA LEU A 109 9.77 17.41 2.48
C LEU A 109 10.79 16.93 1.45
N ASP A 110 11.83 16.27 1.94
CA ASP A 110 12.89 15.71 1.10
C ASP A 110 12.74 14.20 0.96
N VAL A 111 13.60 13.58 0.14
CA VAL A 111 13.65 12.12 -0.07
C VAL A 111 13.78 11.37 1.26
N THR A 112 14.58 11.90 2.20
CA THR A 112 14.82 11.30 3.53
C THR A 112 13.58 11.25 4.42
N ASP A 113 12.58 12.09 4.16
CA ASP A 113 11.31 12.11 4.90
C ASP A 113 10.32 11.06 4.39
N LEU A 114 10.55 10.54 3.17
CA LEU A 114 9.71 9.52 2.57
C LEU A 114 9.92 8.14 3.23
N PRO A 115 8.91 7.27 3.18
CA PRO A 115 9.07 5.89 3.65
C PRO A 115 10.20 5.16 2.91
N LEU A 116 11.02 4.39 3.65
CA LEU A 116 12.19 3.69 3.11
C LEU A 116 11.85 2.81 1.89
N ARG A 117 10.69 2.14 1.92
CA ARG A 117 10.19 1.33 0.80
C ARG A 117 9.99 2.13 -0.50
N VAL A 118 9.61 3.41 -0.39
CA VAL A 118 9.43 4.30 -1.55
C VAL A 118 10.79 4.68 -2.12
N ILE A 119 11.75 5.00 -1.25
CA ILE A 119 13.13 5.36 -1.62
C ILE A 119 13.82 4.19 -2.32
N GLU A 120 13.79 3.00 -1.73
CA GLU A 120 14.39 1.78 -2.27
C GLU A 120 13.72 1.33 -3.57
N GLY A 121 12.37 1.38 -3.62
CA GLY A 121 11.60 1.00 -4.79
C GLY A 121 11.76 1.95 -5.97
N ALA A 122 12.02 3.23 -5.73
CA ALA A 122 12.36 4.20 -6.77
C ALA A 122 13.78 3.96 -7.34
N GLY A 123 14.73 3.53 -6.48
CA GLY A 123 16.10 3.20 -6.87
C GLY A 123 16.24 1.93 -7.71
N SER A 124 15.38 0.94 -7.49
CA SER A 124 15.42 -0.36 -8.16
C SER A 124 15.07 -0.32 -9.67
N ARG A 125 14.47 0.77 -10.16
CA ARG A 125 14.12 0.94 -11.58
C ARG A 125 15.25 1.40 -12.48
N ARG A 126 16.43 1.70 -11.97
CA ARG A 126 17.59 2.03 -12.80
C ARG A 126 18.24 0.81 -13.47
N THR A 127 17.79 -0.40 -13.14
CA THR A 127 18.26 -1.64 -13.75
C THR A 127 17.10 -2.62 -13.89
N THR A 128 16.63 -2.79 -15.09
CA THR A 128 15.73 -3.84 -15.63
C THR A 128 14.31 -3.41 -15.98
N ASP A 129 14.11 -3.10 -17.25
CA ASP A 129 12.96 -3.59 -18.02
C ASP A 129 13.03 -5.11 -18.02
N SER A 130 12.22 -5.80 -17.26
CA SER A 130 11.78 -7.17 -17.48
C SER A 130 10.99 -7.72 -16.29
N GLU A 131 9.71 -7.95 -16.54
CA GLU A 131 8.86 -9.07 -16.11
C GLU A 131 8.79 -9.52 -14.66
N THR A 132 7.54 -9.55 -14.19
CA THR A 132 6.94 -10.49 -13.22
C THR A 132 7.62 -10.64 -11.87
N MET A 133 7.14 -9.86 -10.87
CA MET A 133 7.38 -10.19 -9.47
C MET A 133 6.18 -10.93 -8.86
N PRO A 134 6.38 -12.12 -8.28
CA PRO A 134 5.33 -12.83 -7.55
C PRO A 134 5.01 -12.10 -6.24
N LYS A 135 3.72 -11.95 -5.95
CA LYS A 135 3.15 -11.25 -4.78
C LYS A 135 3.55 -11.79 -3.38
N GLN A 136 4.43 -12.79 -3.29
CA GLN A 136 4.80 -13.48 -2.06
C GLN A 136 6.21 -13.19 -1.52
N ALA A 137 7.08 -12.48 -2.26
CA ALA A 137 8.49 -12.38 -1.87
C ALA A 137 8.84 -11.23 -0.91
N ILE A 138 7.95 -10.25 -0.67
CA ILE A 138 8.28 -9.04 0.12
C ILE A 138 8.00 -9.23 1.61
N ASP A 139 7.05 -10.09 1.98
CA ASP A 139 6.70 -10.32 3.40
C ASP A 139 7.66 -11.31 4.10
N ASP A 140 8.32 -12.19 3.33
CA ASP A 140 9.24 -13.19 3.88
C ASP A 140 10.68 -12.68 4.09
N SER A 141 11.14 -11.70 3.31
CA SER A 141 12.54 -11.25 3.36
C SER A 141 12.84 -10.39 4.60
N LEU A 142 11.95 -9.49 5.00
CA LEU A 142 12.12 -8.66 6.21
C LEU A 142 11.87 -9.44 7.50
N LYS A 143 10.89 -10.35 7.51
CA LYS A 143 10.71 -11.30 8.61
C LYS A 143 11.86 -12.30 8.74
N ALA A 144 12.48 -12.69 7.63
CA ALA A 144 13.61 -13.62 7.65
C ALA A 144 14.91 -12.99 8.19
N GLN A 145 15.17 -11.70 7.91
CA GLN A 145 16.40 -11.03 8.36
C GLN A 145 16.35 -10.55 9.82
N MET A 146 15.18 -10.13 10.32
CA MET A 146 15.01 -9.73 11.72
C MET A 146 14.71 -10.92 12.66
N ALA A 147 14.17 -12.01 12.13
CA ALA A 147 13.73 -13.17 12.92
C ALA A 147 14.78 -14.28 13.10
N ALA A 148 15.94 -14.23 12.43
CA ALA A 148 16.90 -15.33 12.49
C ALA A 148 17.53 -15.55 13.89
N PRO A 149 18.01 -14.53 14.62
CA PRO A 149 18.55 -14.72 15.97
C PRO A 149 17.45 -14.92 17.03
N GLU A 150 16.37 -14.14 16.98
CA GLU A 150 15.26 -14.24 17.92
C GLU A 150 14.50 -15.56 17.79
N ARG A 151 14.26 -16.01 16.58
CA ARG A 151 13.61 -17.30 16.31
C ARG A 151 14.42 -18.49 16.80
N ARG A 152 15.75 -18.43 16.71
CA ARG A 152 16.64 -19.45 17.30
C ARG A 152 16.55 -19.45 18.83
N LEU A 153 16.62 -18.30 19.47
CA LEU A 153 16.51 -18.18 20.93
C LEU A 153 15.15 -18.69 21.44
N ILE A 154 14.05 -18.34 20.78
CA ILE A 154 12.72 -18.80 21.14
C ILE A 154 12.58 -20.33 20.93
N LEU A 155 13.09 -20.86 19.83
CA LEU A 155 13.05 -22.31 19.56
C LEU A 155 13.90 -23.11 20.54
N ASP A 156 15.07 -22.60 20.92
CA ASP A 156 15.93 -23.26 21.91
C ASP A 156 15.30 -23.21 23.32
N ALA A 157 14.70 -22.10 23.71
CA ALA A 157 13.96 -21.98 24.95
C ALA A 157 12.73 -22.92 24.98
N LEU A 158 11.98 -23.04 23.89
CA LEU A 158 10.87 -23.98 23.79
C LEU A 158 11.30 -25.44 23.83
N ARG A 159 12.45 -25.80 23.21
CA ARG A 159 13.04 -27.16 23.30
C ARG A 159 13.49 -27.50 24.71
N GLN A 160 14.16 -26.57 25.39
CA GLN A 160 14.63 -26.77 26.76
C GLN A 160 13.46 -26.96 27.76
N HIS A 161 12.31 -26.33 27.51
CA HIS A 161 11.12 -26.39 28.37
C HIS A 161 10.01 -27.32 27.84
N ASN A 162 10.33 -28.33 27.03
CA ASN A 162 9.40 -29.32 26.49
C ASN A 162 8.12 -28.69 25.88
N TRP A 163 8.29 -27.62 25.09
CA TRP A 163 7.22 -26.89 24.41
C TRP A 163 6.20 -26.21 25.34
N ARG A 164 6.53 -26.01 26.62
CA ARG A 164 5.71 -25.25 27.57
C ARG A 164 5.99 -23.75 27.39
N ARG A 165 5.01 -23.04 26.83
CA ARG A 165 5.11 -21.61 26.48
C ARG A 165 5.40 -20.73 27.72
N ASP A 166 4.70 -21.00 28.84
CA ASP A 166 4.85 -20.21 30.07
C ASP A 166 6.24 -20.33 30.69
N ALA A 167 6.84 -21.53 30.62
CA ALA A 167 8.18 -21.76 31.12
C ALA A 167 9.25 -21.18 30.20
N ALA A 168 9.07 -21.27 28.89
CA ALA A 168 9.97 -20.67 27.91
C ALA A 168 9.94 -19.13 27.96
N ALA A 169 8.77 -18.51 28.14
CA ALA A 169 8.65 -17.06 28.25
C ALA A 169 9.36 -16.52 29.52
N LYS A 170 9.26 -17.22 30.66
CA LYS A 170 9.98 -16.85 31.88
C LYS A 170 11.49 -16.98 31.79
N SER A 171 12.01 -17.83 30.92
CA SER A 171 13.47 -18.00 30.71
C SER A 171 14.06 -16.97 29.74
N LEU A 172 13.22 -16.29 28.98
CA LEU A 172 13.65 -15.26 28.00
C LEU A 172 13.55 -13.81 28.57
N GLY A 173 12.98 -13.64 29.76
CA GLY A 173 12.83 -12.35 30.45
C GLY A 173 11.45 -11.73 30.24
#